data_eaeede3841c71804d6e4b35bcab7cd52
#
_entry.id   eaeede3841c71804d6e4b35bcab7cd52
#
_cell.length_a   1.000
_cell.length_b   1.000
_cell.length_c   1.000
_cell.angle_alpha   90.00
_cell.angle_beta   90.00
_cell.angle_gamma   90.00
#
_symmetry.space_group_name_H-M   'P 1'
#
loop_
_entity.id
_entity.type
_entity.pdbx_description
1 polymer ?
#
loop_
_entity_poly.entity_id
_entity_poly.type
_entity_poly.pdbx_seq_one_letter_code
_entity_poly.pdbx_strand_id
1 'polypeptide(L)'
;VETIPVPGTEDQIDIVYSVEEETTGSVGGNIGYSDFGLMLGFNLQEQNFLGSGNTVGIGINKNIYSEMYNISYMNPYATRDAVSLGYNIFFRETDYGEFNVANYLTNSNGFGAQFGYPISDISRLGFNITYDKTDIDIGTLPAREIYDFVSVEGNIFETLTAQLSWQQVTLNRGLFPTDGASTVVSFSSTIPGSDLSYYRFNIRQRYYQPLSSDFVFGFQGEIGYLDSYGDTEEIPFFQNFYAGGPRSLRGFESNTLGPRSTDAPCYEFNYEEGTCPNLIDTDGDGEADAPYLNPYANQGQRSRYRDAPIGGNIKVEGSLQLIFRLPFIEDQRSLRSAFFFDFGNVFSDNCKEYQINCSELSVDELRYSYGVGVTWITGFGPMSLAIAKPTNAGPLERTEEFQFTVGNVF
;
A
#
# COMPACT_ATOMS: atom_id res chain seq x y z
N VAL A 1 -12.39 16.46 -38.63
CA VAL A 1 -13.84 16.32 -38.85
C VAL A 1 -14.24 17.41 -39.84
N GLU A 2 -14.82 17.01 -40.96
CA GLU A 2 -15.35 17.93 -41.96
C GLU A 2 -16.85 17.80 -42.03
N THR A 3 -17.53 18.92 -42.21
CA THR A 3 -18.98 18.97 -42.43
C THR A 3 -19.27 19.34 -43.87
N ILE A 4 -19.96 18.48 -44.61
CA ILE A 4 -20.30 18.67 -46.02
C ILE A 4 -21.81 18.79 -46.11
N PRO A 5 -22.36 19.93 -46.65
CA PRO A 5 -23.80 20.05 -46.90
C PRO A 5 -24.29 18.97 -47.87
N VAL A 6 -25.41 18.32 -47.54
CA VAL A 6 -26.01 17.31 -48.43
C VAL A 6 -26.68 18.00 -49.57
N PRO A 7 -26.28 17.74 -50.83
CA PRO A 7 -26.88 18.40 -52.02
C PRO A 7 -28.38 18.16 -52.11
N GLY A 8 -29.14 19.27 -52.22
CA GLY A 8 -30.61 19.21 -52.33
C GLY A 8 -31.38 19.23 -51.02
N THR A 9 -30.74 19.42 -49.89
CA THR A 9 -31.36 19.59 -48.57
C THR A 9 -30.86 20.91 -47.95
N GLU A 10 -31.72 21.61 -47.21
CA GLU A 10 -31.35 22.88 -46.55
C GLU A 10 -30.89 22.71 -45.10
N ASP A 11 -31.15 21.49 -44.49
CA ASP A 11 -31.02 21.22 -43.07
C ASP A 11 -30.24 19.96 -42.76
N GLN A 12 -29.57 19.34 -43.75
CA GLN A 12 -28.78 18.13 -43.56
C GLN A 12 -27.29 18.36 -43.87
N ILE A 13 -26.44 17.81 -43.03
CA ILE A 13 -25.00 17.81 -43.22
C ILE A 13 -24.44 16.36 -43.06
N ASP A 14 -23.51 16.00 -43.94
CA ASP A 14 -22.68 14.85 -43.76
C ASP A 14 -21.48 15.21 -42.88
N ILE A 15 -21.22 14.41 -41.87
CA ILE A 15 -20.05 14.55 -41.01
C ILE A 15 -19.02 13.49 -41.43
N VAL A 16 -17.90 13.96 -41.97
CA VAL A 16 -16.78 13.09 -42.37
C VAL A 16 -15.73 13.08 -41.26
N TYR A 17 -15.52 11.94 -40.65
CA TYR A 17 -14.44 11.71 -39.71
C TYR A 17 -13.25 11.12 -40.48
N SER A 18 -12.19 11.92 -40.66
CA SER A 18 -10.91 11.40 -41.13
C SER A 18 -10.15 10.89 -39.90
N VAL A 19 -9.78 9.63 -39.91
CA VAL A 19 -8.98 8.98 -38.87
C VAL A 19 -7.64 8.55 -39.43
N GLU A 20 -6.60 8.71 -38.66
CA GLU A 20 -5.27 8.22 -38.92
C GLU A 20 -4.98 7.07 -37.94
N GLU A 21 -4.51 5.96 -38.45
CA GLU A 21 -4.19 4.80 -37.61
C GLU A 21 -2.89 5.06 -36.85
N GLU A 22 -2.95 4.97 -35.52
CA GLU A 22 -1.79 5.02 -34.63
C GLU A 22 -1.52 3.65 -34.00
N THR A 23 -0.29 3.46 -33.54
CA THR A 23 0.07 2.25 -32.80
C THR A 23 -0.65 2.23 -31.46
N THR A 24 -1.40 1.15 -31.17
CA THR A 24 -2.15 0.94 -29.93
C THR A 24 -1.34 0.22 -28.86
N GLY A 25 -0.22 -0.39 -29.27
CA GLY A 25 0.74 -1.04 -28.38
C GLY A 25 1.70 -0.04 -27.72
N SER A 26 1.93 -0.21 -26.43
CA SER A 26 2.92 0.54 -25.67
C SER A 26 3.82 -0.41 -24.87
N VAL A 27 5.11 -0.07 -24.86
CA VAL A 27 6.13 -0.73 -24.04
C VAL A 27 6.72 0.33 -23.13
N GLY A 28 6.66 0.09 -21.84
CA GLY A 28 7.20 1.00 -20.83
C GLY A 28 8.15 0.29 -19.88
N GLY A 29 9.26 0.94 -19.56
CA GLY A 29 10.12 0.58 -18.45
C GLY A 29 10.14 1.74 -17.44
N ASN A 30 10.15 1.43 -16.17
CA ASN A 30 10.27 2.42 -15.13
C ASN A 30 11.34 2.00 -14.11
N ILE A 31 12.06 2.99 -13.64
CA ILE A 31 13.06 2.85 -12.58
C ILE A 31 12.66 3.81 -11.48
N GLY A 32 12.61 3.33 -10.25
CA GLY A 32 12.33 4.13 -9.08
C GLY A 32 13.36 3.88 -7.98
N TYR A 33 13.43 4.80 -7.05
CA TYR A 33 14.24 4.68 -5.84
C TYR A 33 13.48 5.28 -4.65
N SER A 34 13.48 4.56 -3.54
CA SER A 34 12.90 5.02 -2.27
C SER A 34 13.77 4.55 -1.10
N ASP A 35 13.30 4.74 0.12
CA ASP A 35 13.85 4.17 1.35
C ASP A 35 13.98 2.63 1.31
N PHE A 36 13.18 1.95 0.48
CA PHE A 36 13.31 0.52 0.18
C PHE A 36 14.24 0.19 -0.98
N GLY A 37 15.08 1.14 -1.41
CA GLY A 37 16.07 0.93 -2.47
C GLY A 37 15.51 1.03 -3.89
N LEU A 38 16.17 0.33 -4.81
CA LEU A 38 15.89 0.37 -6.24
C LEU A 38 14.63 -0.43 -6.58
N MET A 39 13.79 0.15 -7.43
CA MET A 39 12.61 -0.49 -7.99
C MET A 39 12.69 -0.50 -9.51
N LEU A 40 12.35 -1.63 -10.10
CA LEU A 40 12.31 -1.84 -11.54
C LEU A 40 10.92 -2.29 -11.95
N GLY A 41 10.38 -1.68 -12.98
CA GLY A 41 9.11 -2.09 -13.57
C GLY A 41 9.20 -2.19 -15.07
N PHE A 42 8.48 -3.14 -15.65
CA PHE A 42 8.30 -3.33 -17.07
C PHE A 42 6.81 -3.53 -17.35
N ASN A 43 6.29 -2.79 -18.32
CA ASN A 43 4.89 -2.90 -18.75
C ASN A 43 4.82 -3.03 -20.28
N LEU A 44 4.08 -4.02 -20.73
CA LEU A 44 3.64 -4.16 -22.11
C LEU A 44 2.12 -4.05 -22.13
N GLN A 45 1.57 -3.17 -22.95
CA GLN A 45 0.13 -2.96 -23.05
C GLN A 45 -0.28 -2.78 -24.49
N GLU A 46 -1.37 -3.45 -24.88
CA GLU A 46 -2.06 -3.28 -26.15
C GLU A 46 -3.49 -2.80 -25.88
N GLN A 47 -3.83 -1.60 -26.32
CA GLN A 47 -5.13 -0.96 -26.00
C GLN A 47 -6.26 -1.35 -26.95
N ASN A 48 -5.94 -1.87 -28.10
CA ASN A 48 -6.93 -2.30 -29.09
C ASN A 48 -6.62 -3.73 -29.55
N PHE A 49 -6.59 -4.66 -28.60
CA PHE A 49 -6.21 -6.04 -28.84
C PHE A 49 -7.09 -6.67 -29.95
N LEU A 50 -6.46 -7.06 -31.04
CA LEU A 50 -7.09 -7.61 -32.23
C LEU A 50 -8.22 -6.74 -32.83
N GLY A 51 -8.16 -5.41 -32.67
CA GLY A 51 -9.17 -4.50 -33.20
C GLY A 51 -10.48 -4.46 -32.39
N SER A 52 -10.50 -5.03 -31.18
CA SER A 52 -11.70 -5.17 -30.37
C SER A 52 -11.97 -3.98 -29.44
N GLY A 53 -11.03 -3.03 -29.31
CA GLY A 53 -11.08 -1.96 -28.32
C GLY A 53 -10.78 -2.42 -26.89
N ASN A 54 -10.45 -3.70 -26.70
CA ASN A 54 -10.09 -4.24 -25.40
C ASN A 54 -8.60 -4.05 -25.12
N THR A 55 -8.24 -3.95 -23.86
CA THR A 55 -6.85 -3.80 -23.43
C THR A 55 -6.32 -5.12 -22.89
N VAL A 56 -5.12 -5.51 -23.31
CA VAL A 56 -4.33 -6.60 -22.71
C VAL A 56 -3.05 -6.01 -22.18
N GLY A 57 -2.65 -6.40 -20.99
CA GLY A 57 -1.43 -5.92 -20.33
C GLY A 57 -0.63 -7.03 -19.69
N ILE A 58 0.69 -6.87 -19.69
CA ILE A 58 1.64 -7.69 -18.93
C ILE A 58 2.48 -6.71 -18.12
N GLY A 59 2.55 -6.93 -16.81
CA GLY A 59 3.36 -6.13 -15.88
C GLY A 59 4.32 -7.00 -15.09
N ILE A 60 5.54 -6.52 -14.92
CA ILE A 60 6.55 -7.11 -14.05
C ILE A 60 7.08 -5.97 -13.17
N ASN A 61 7.01 -6.14 -11.87
CA ASN A 61 7.54 -5.18 -10.90
C ASN A 61 8.44 -5.92 -9.92
N LYS A 62 9.62 -5.38 -9.68
CA LYS A 62 10.59 -5.94 -8.74
C LYS A 62 11.26 -4.85 -7.93
N ASN A 63 11.32 -5.06 -6.63
CA ASN A 63 12.08 -4.26 -5.70
C ASN A 63 12.78 -5.18 -4.67
N ILE A 64 13.39 -4.62 -3.64
CA ILE A 64 14.17 -5.39 -2.66
C ILE A 64 13.28 -6.36 -1.85
N TYR A 65 12.03 -5.99 -1.59
CA TYR A 65 11.11 -6.75 -0.73
C TYR A 65 9.98 -7.46 -1.51
N SER A 66 9.75 -7.14 -2.78
CA SER A 66 8.64 -7.73 -3.52
C SER A 66 8.94 -7.94 -4.98
N GLU A 67 8.45 -9.05 -5.51
CA GLU A 67 8.44 -9.40 -6.92
C GLU A 67 7.01 -9.73 -7.35
N MET A 68 6.50 -9.06 -8.40
CA MET A 68 5.13 -9.21 -8.87
C MET A 68 5.07 -9.35 -10.38
N TYR A 69 4.36 -10.36 -10.85
CA TYR A 69 3.98 -10.60 -12.24
C TYR A 69 2.48 -10.50 -12.37
N ASN A 70 2.00 -9.76 -13.35
CA ASN A 70 0.58 -9.57 -13.60
C ASN A 70 0.26 -9.65 -15.10
N ILE A 71 -0.78 -10.39 -15.45
CA ILE A 71 -1.40 -10.41 -16.77
C ILE A 71 -2.82 -9.93 -16.62
N SER A 72 -3.23 -8.95 -17.43
CA SER A 72 -4.54 -8.33 -17.34
C SER A 72 -5.23 -8.24 -18.68
N TYR A 73 -6.53 -8.35 -18.66
CA TYR A 73 -7.44 -8.08 -19.75
C TYR A 73 -8.54 -7.13 -19.26
N MET A 74 -8.90 -6.15 -20.08
CA MET A 74 -9.95 -5.18 -19.76
C MET A 74 -10.81 -4.89 -20.99
N ASN A 75 -12.10 -5.09 -20.87
CA ASN A 75 -13.11 -4.59 -21.78
C ASN A 75 -13.77 -3.35 -21.15
N PRO A 76 -13.49 -2.13 -21.64
CA PRO A 76 -14.05 -0.91 -21.05
C PRO A 76 -15.56 -0.74 -21.31
N TYR A 77 -16.12 -1.43 -22.28
CA TYR A 77 -17.51 -1.34 -22.73
C TYR A 77 -18.15 -2.72 -22.87
N ALA A 78 -18.10 -3.55 -21.82
CA ALA A 78 -18.70 -4.88 -21.84
C ALA A 78 -20.22 -4.85 -22.04
N THR A 79 -20.87 -3.74 -21.65
CA THR A 79 -22.28 -3.48 -21.87
C THR A 79 -22.49 -2.12 -22.54
N ARG A 80 -23.72 -1.85 -23.03
CA ARG A 80 -24.10 -0.56 -23.63
C ARG A 80 -24.07 0.60 -22.64
N ASP A 81 -24.23 0.32 -21.34
CA ASP A 81 -24.21 1.29 -20.25
C ASP A 81 -22.76 1.55 -19.74
N ALA A 82 -21.76 1.23 -20.55
CA ALA A 82 -20.33 1.44 -20.26
C ALA A 82 -19.86 0.73 -18.97
N VAL A 83 -20.45 -0.44 -18.64
CA VAL A 83 -19.90 -1.32 -17.60
C VAL A 83 -18.59 -1.89 -18.13
N SER A 84 -17.51 -1.67 -17.41
CA SER A 84 -16.23 -2.29 -17.71
C SER A 84 -16.12 -3.67 -17.06
N LEU A 85 -15.45 -4.59 -17.75
CA LEU A 85 -15.18 -5.95 -17.27
C LEU A 85 -13.70 -6.25 -17.49
N GLY A 86 -13.02 -6.62 -16.41
CA GLY A 86 -11.61 -6.98 -16.44
C GLY A 86 -11.35 -8.32 -15.78
N TYR A 87 -10.23 -8.92 -16.16
CA TYR A 87 -9.67 -10.11 -15.54
C TYR A 87 -8.18 -9.90 -15.33
N ASN A 88 -7.65 -10.47 -14.26
CA ASN A 88 -6.23 -10.47 -13.99
C ASN A 88 -5.77 -11.78 -13.38
N ILE A 89 -4.55 -12.17 -13.70
CA ILE A 89 -3.82 -13.27 -13.06
C ILE A 89 -2.55 -12.65 -12.50
N PHE A 90 -2.21 -12.99 -11.27
CA PHE A 90 -1.02 -12.47 -10.62
C PHE A 90 -0.25 -13.54 -9.85
N PHE A 91 1.05 -13.29 -9.73
CA PHE A 91 1.99 -13.99 -8.88
C PHE A 91 2.76 -12.93 -8.11
N ARG A 92 2.82 -13.06 -6.80
CA ARG A 92 3.50 -12.08 -5.93
C ARG A 92 4.25 -12.81 -4.84
N GLU A 93 5.51 -12.44 -4.67
CA GLU A 93 6.32 -12.78 -3.52
C GLU A 93 6.60 -11.51 -2.73
N THR A 94 6.52 -11.56 -1.41
CA THR A 94 6.84 -10.42 -0.54
C THR A 94 7.62 -10.90 0.66
N ASP A 95 8.84 -10.38 0.82
CA ASP A 95 9.70 -10.56 1.99
C ASP A 95 9.48 -9.38 2.94
N TYR A 96 8.74 -9.62 3.99
CA TYR A 96 8.40 -8.58 4.96
C TYR A 96 9.60 -8.20 5.85
N GLY A 97 10.58 -9.08 6.04
CA GLY A 97 11.82 -8.75 6.71
C GLY A 97 12.59 -7.61 6.03
N GLU A 98 12.57 -7.55 4.70
CA GLU A 98 13.12 -6.45 3.91
C GLU A 98 12.20 -5.21 3.88
N PHE A 99 10.97 -5.32 4.35
CA PHE A 99 9.96 -4.25 4.37
C PHE A 99 9.91 -3.47 5.70
N ASN A 100 10.92 -3.61 6.56
CA ASN A 100 10.99 -3.04 7.90
C ASN A 100 9.92 -3.57 8.87
N VAL A 101 9.44 -4.78 8.69
CA VAL A 101 8.39 -5.41 9.50
C VAL A 101 8.93 -6.70 10.14
N ALA A 102 8.10 -7.38 10.92
CA ALA A 102 8.42 -8.69 11.45
C ALA A 102 8.79 -9.67 10.32
N ASN A 103 9.75 -10.54 10.58
CA ASN A 103 10.34 -11.40 9.56
C ASN A 103 9.41 -12.55 9.17
N TYR A 104 8.84 -12.48 7.98
CA TYR A 104 8.12 -13.56 7.31
C TYR A 104 8.07 -13.28 5.81
N LEU A 105 7.80 -14.31 5.03
CA LEU A 105 7.67 -14.23 3.57
C LEU A 105 6.28 -14.72 3.16
N THR A 106 5.67 -14.09 2.17
CA THR A 106 4.42 -14.54 1.57
C THR A 106 4.57 -14.77 0.07
N ASN A 107 4.12 -15.93 -0.40
CA ASN A 107 3.95 -16.26 -1.80
C ASN A 107 2.46 -16.32 -2.13
N SER A 108 1.99 -15.39 -2.95
CA SER A 108 0.58 -15.31 -3.34
C SER A 108 0.42 -15.46 -4.85
N ASN A 109 -0.54 -16.26 -5.26
CA ASN A 109 -0.95 -16.34 -6.66
C ASN A 109 -2.46 -16.39 -6.76
N GLY A 110 -3.02 -15.76 -7.78
CA GLY A 110 -4.45 -15.65 -7.85
C GLY A 110 -4.99 -15.18 -9.19
N PHE A 111 -6.30 -15.19 -9.24
CA PHE A 111 -7.10 -14.73 -10.37
C PHE A 111 -8.19 -13.78 -9.87
N GLY A 112 -8.38 -12.66 -10.57
CA GLY A 112 -9.40 -11.67 -10.26
C GLY A 112 -10.34 -11.38 -11.42
N ALA A 113 -11.59 -11.07 -11.12
CA ALA A 113 -12.57 -10.48 -12.01
C ALA A 113 -13.03 -9.14 -11.44
N GLN A 114 -13.03 -8.10 -12.28
CA GLN A 114 -13.39 -6.74 -11.87
C GLN A 114 -14.48 -6.17 -12.77
N PHE A 115 -15.44 -5.50 -12.15
CA PHE A 115 -16.54 -4.80 -12.79
C PHE A 115 -16.49 -3.34 -12.38
N GLY A 116 -16.65 -2.44 -13.36
CA GLY A 116 -16.72 -1.00 -13.08
C GLY A 116 -17.98 -0.41 -13.70
N TYR A 117 -18.83 0.20 -12.87
CA TYR A 117 -20.06 0.87 -13.30
C TYR A 117 -19.93 2.39 -13.11
N PRO A 118 -19.97 3.19 -14.19
CA PRO A 118 -19.98 4.63 -14.10
C PRO A 118 -21.36 5.11 -13.62
N ILE A 119 -21.43 5.70 -12.42
CA ILE A 119 -22.66 6.33 -11.92
C ILE A 119 -22.86 7.68 -12.58
N SER A 120 -21.75 8.41 -12.77
CA SER A 120 -21.71 9.72 -13.42
C SER A 120 -20.30 9.97 -13.94
N ASP A 121 -20.08 11.13 -14.59
CA ASP A 121 -18.76 11.54 -15.10
C ASP A 121 -17.68 11.63 -14.01
N ILE A 122 -18.09 11.87 -12.77
CA ILE A 122 -17.19 12.04 -11.62
C ILE A 122 -17.25 10.88 -10.62
N SER A 123 -18.15 9.92 -10.79
CA SER A 123 -18.40 8.88 -9.79
C SER A 123 -18.51 7.49 -10.42
N ARG A 124 -17.85 6.51 -9.82
CA ARG A 124 -17.80 5.12 -10.27
C ARG A 124 -17.96 4.15 -9.10
N LEU A 125 -18.70 3.08 -9.33
CA LEU A 125 -18.69 1.88 -8.49
C LEU A 125 -17.76 0.82 -9.09
N GLY A 126 -16.99 0.16 -8.24
CA GLY A 126 -16.19 -1.01 -8.59
C GLY A 126 -16.65 -2.21 -7.77
N PHE A 127 -16.71 -3.36 -8.41
CA PHE A 127 -16.92 -4.64 -7.74
C PHE A 127 -15.86 -5.61 -8.22
N ASN A 128 -15.11 -6.21 -7.29
CA ASN A 128 -14.04 -7.17 -7.58
C ASN A 128 -14.33 -8.47 -6.85
N ILE A 129 -14.03 -9.58 -7.51
CA ILE A 129 -13.94 -10.90 -6.89
C ILE A 129 -12.56 -11.43 -7.19
N THR A 130 -11.82 -11.81 -6.17
CA THR A 130 -10.46 -12.33 -6.30
C THR A 130 -10.34 -13.63 -5.54
N TYR A 131 -9.91 -14.67 -6.23
CA TYR A 131 -9.39 -15.88 -5.61
C TYR A 131 -7.89 -15.76 -5.49
N ASP A 132 -7.34 -16.02 -4.33
CA ASP A 132 -5.91 -16.11 -4.11
C ASP A 132 -5.54 -17.26 -3.19
N LYS A 133 -4.38 -17.83 -3.49
CA LYS A 133 -3.70 -18.80 -2.64
C LYS A 133 -2.45 -18.13 -2.10
N THR A 134 -2.35 -18.07 -0.78
CA THR A 134 -1.20 -17.48 -0.07
C THR A 134 -0.51 -18.55 0.77
N ASP A 135 0.80 -18.69 0.61
CA ASP A 135 1.69 -19.52 1.40
C ASP A 135 2.61 -18.60 2.21
N ILE A 136 2.71 -18.86 3.52
CA ILE A 136 3.48 -18.05 4.48
C ILE A 136 4.65 -18.87 5.01
N ASP A 137 5.87 -18.36 4.83
CA ASP A 137 7.07 -18.88 5.45
C ASP A 137 7.47 -17.96 6.61
N ILE A 138 7.43 -18.52 7.83
CA ILE A 138 7.73 -17.79 9.07
C ILE A 138 9.17 -17.94 9.54
N GLY A 139 9.99 -18.72 8.81
CA GLY A 139 11.39 -18.99 9.18
C GLY A 139 11.55 -19.81 10.47
N THR A 140 12.75 -19.72 11.06
CA THR A 140 13.13 -20.57 12.21
C THR A 140 12.88 -19.93 13.57
N LEU A 141 12.75 -18.61 13.65
CA LEU A 141 12.53 -17.84 14.88
C LEU A 141 11.45 -16.79 14.65
N PRO A 142 10.20 -17.21 14.41
CA PRO A 142 9.11 -16.27 14.19
C PRO A 142 8.83 -15.47 15.47
N ALA A 143 8.27 -14.27 15.28
CA ALA A 143 7.65 -13.55 16.39
C ALA A 143 6.47 -14.35 16.95
N ARG A 144 6.19 -14.19 18.25
CA ARG A 144 5.18 -15.00 18.93
C ARG A 144 3.79 -14.83 18.32
N GLU A 145 3.41 -13.63 17.95
CA GLU A 145 2.13 -13.34 17.32
C GLU A 145 1.96 -14.06 15.97
N ILE A 146 3.05 -14.16 15.21
CA ILE A 146 3.06 -14.89 13.93
C ILE A 146 2.96 -16.40 14.17
N TYR A 147 3.71 -16.90 15.16
CA TYR A 147 3.66 -18.31 15.53
C TYR A 147 2.26 -18.71 16.03
N ASP A 148 1.66 -17.91 16.93
CA ASP A 148 0.34 -18.17 17.48
C ASP A 148 -0.71 -18.23 16.36
N PHE A 149 -0.70 -17.28 15.42
CA PHE A 149 -1.57 -17.31 14.26
C PHE A 149 -1.39 -18.58 13.41
N VAL A 150 -0.14 -18.88 13.02
CA VAL A 150 0.14 -20.04 12.15
C VAL A 150 -0.15 -21.37 12.86
N SER A 151 0.00 -21.46 14.18
CA SER A 151 -0.30 -22.66 14.95
C SER A 151 -1.80 -22.98 15.02
N VAL A 152 -2.65 -21.95 14.95
CA VAL A 152 -4.12 -22.08 14.99
C VAL A 152 -4.70 -22.20 13.58
N GLU A 153 -4.36 -21.28 12.70
CA GLU A 153 -4.97 -21.13 11.38
C GLU A 153 -4.21 -21.88 10.27
N GLY A 154 -2.91 -22.17 10.47
CA GLY A 154 -2.03 -22.76 9.45
C GLY A 154 -1.21 -21.71 8.71
N ASN A 155 -0.53 -22.13 7.62
CA ASN A 155 0.37 -21.28 6.83
C ASN A 155 0.02 -21.21 5.33
N ILE A 156 -0.95 -22.00 4.86
CA ILE A 156 -1.41 -22.01 3.46
C ILE A 156 -2.90 -21.73 3.46
N PHE A 157 -3.30 -20.67 2.73
CA PHE A 157 -4.68 -20.23 2.72
C PHE A 157 -5.18 -20.05 1.29
N GLU A 158 -6.37 -20.56 1.01
CA GLU A 158 -7.12 -20.29 -0.20
C GLU A 158 -8.31 -19.41 0.15
N THR A 159 -8.31 -18.17 -0.38
CA THR A 159 -9.34 -17.18 -0.06
C THR A 159 -10.06 -16.70 -1.31
N LEU A 160 -11.36 -16.53 -1.20
CA LEU A 160 -12.21 -15.88 -2.18
C LEU A 160 -12.72 -14.57 -1.59
N THR A 161 -12.21 -13.44 -2.07
CA THR A 161 -12.53 -12.12 -1.54
C THR A 161 -13.45 -11.36 -2.50
N ALA A 162 -14.55 -10.81 -1.98
CA ALA A 162 -15.38 -9.83 -2.66
C ALA A 162 -15.08 -8.43 -2.16
N GLN A 163 -14.91 -7.48 -3.07
CA GLN A 163 -14.66 -6.07 -2.75
C GLN A 163 -15.66 -5.18 -3.48
N LEU A 164 -16.27 -4.27 -2.74
CA LEU A 164 -17.07 -3.16 -3.27
C LEU A 164 -16.31 -1.86 -3.04
N SER A 165 -16.23 -1.02 -4.06
CA SER A 165 -15.59 0.29 -3.97
C SER A 165 -16.44 1.37 -4.59
N TRP A 166 -16.42 2.55 -4.00
CA TRP A 166 -16.99 3.76 -4.55
C TRP A 166 -15.91 4.81 -4.65
N GLN A 167 -15.81 5.42 -5.82
CA GLN A 167 -14.86 6.50 -6.09
C GLN A 167 -15.59 7.71 -6.63
N GLN A 168 -15.26 8.89 -6.10
CA GLN A 168 -15.68 10.18 -6.63
C GLN A 168 -14.47 11.08 -6.82
N VAL A 169 -14.34 11.71 -8.00
CA VAL A 169 -13.22 12.58 -8.34
C VAL A 169 -13.76 13.88 -8.96
N THR A 170 -13.53 14.99 -8.28
CA THR A 170 -13.83 16.35 -8.73
C THR A 170 -12.57 17.19 -8.89
N LEU A 171 -11.39 16.58 -8.84
CA LEU A 171 -10.11 17.27 -8.98
C LEU A 171 -9.99 17.95 -10.34
N ASN A 172 -9.56 19.22 -10.34
CA ASN A 172 -9.42 20.02 -11.55
C ASN A 172 -8.32 19.53 -12.51
N ARG A 173 -7.39 18.68 -12.04
CA ARG A 173 -6.32 18.05 -12.84
C ARG A 173 -5.73 16.83 -12.15
N GLY A 174 -5.18 15.90 -12.92
CA GLY A 174 -4.60 14.66 -12.40
C GLY A 174 -3.28 14.87 -11.67
N LEU A 175 -2.39 15.70 -12.27
CA LEU A 175 -1.09 16.05 -11.66
C LEU A 175 -1.20 17.39 -10.95
N PHE A 176 -0.71 17.44 -9.71
CA PHE A 176 -0.68 18.64 -8.87
C PHE A 176 -2.03 19.38 -8.80
N PRO A 177 -3.12 18.70 -8.39
CA PRO A 177 -4.41 19.34 -8.24
C PRO A 177 -4.34 20.53 -7.29
N THR A 178 -5.11 21.59 -7.61
CA THR A 178 -5.20 22.81 -6.83
C THR A 178 -6.61 23.09 -6.34
N ASP A 179 -7.59 22.32 -6.84
CA ASP A 179 -9.00 22.47 -6.47
C ASP A 179 -9.73 21.14 -6.62
N GLY A 180 -10.76 20.95 -5.80
CA GLY A 180 -11.62 19.78 -5.81
C GLY A 180 -11.21 18.68 -4.84
N ALA A 181 -11.85 17.54 -4.97
CA ALA A 181 -11.69 16.41 -4.06
C ALA A 181 -11.59 15.06 -4.80
N SER A 182 -11.00 14.09 -4.13
CA SER A 182 -11.04 12.69 -4.53
C SER A 182 -11.31 11.85 -3.29
N THR A 183 -12.44 11.15 -3.29
CA THR A 183 -12.87 10.25 -2.22
C THR A 183 -12.91 8.83 -2.76
N VAL A 184 -12.31 7.89 -2.05
CA VAL A 184 -12.40 6.46 -2.32
C VAL A 184 -12.82 5.76 -1.05
N VAL A 185 -13.91 5.01 -1.12
CA VAL A 185 -14.39 4.15 -0.04
C VAL A 185 -14.37 2.73 -0.56
N SER A 186 -13.80 1.81 0.18
CA SER A 186 -13.78 0.40 -0.17
C SER A 186 -14.10 -0.48 1.03
N PHE A 187 -14.84 -1.54 0.76
CA PHE A 187 -15.13 -2.60 1.69
C PHE A 187 -14.83 -3.92 1.00
N SER A 188 -14.06 -4.77 1.63
CA SER A 188 -13.78 -6.12 1.16
C SER A 188 -14.06 -7.12 2.28
N SER A 189 -14.52 -8.30 1.91
CA SER A 189 -14.74 -9.40 2.82
C SER A 189 -14.45 -10.70 2.10
N THR A 190 -13.87 -11.65 2.78
CA THR A 190 -13.80 -13.03 2.29
C THR A 190 -15.22 -13.61 2.20
N ILE A 191 -15.41 -14.55 1.29
CA ILE A 191 -16.71 -15.22 1.07
C ILE A 191 -16.69 -16.55 1.82
N PRO A 192 -17.82 -17.02 2.36
CA PRO A 192 -17.92 -18.31 3.02
C PRO A 192 -17.37 -19.46 2.16
N GLY A 193 -16.53 -20.29 2.74
CA GLY A 193 -15.77 -21.36 2.06
C GLY A 193 -14.31 -20.98 1.78
N SER A 194 -13.89 -19.79 2.15
CA SER A 194 -12.48 -19.41 2.26
C SER A 194 -11.86 -19.99 3.53
N ASP A 195 -10.56 -20.28 3.52
CA ASP A 195 -9.84 -20.78 4.70
C ASP A 195 -9.78 -19.75 5.82
N LEU A 196 -9.74 -18.46 5.47
CA LEU A 196 -9.78 -17.34 6.42
C LEU A 196 -11.03 -16.49 6.20
N SER A 197 -11.62 -16.04 7.30
CA SER A 197 -12.79 -15.16 7.34
C SER A 197 -12.41 -13.81 7.96
N TYR A 198 -12.29 -12.78 7.13
CA TYR A 198 -12.00 -11.41 7.57
C TYR A 198 -12.67 -10.38 6.65
N TYR A 199 -12.82 -9.17 7.17
CA TYR A 199 -13.26 -8.03 6.38
C TYR A 199 -12.34 -6.83 6.58
N ARG A 200 -12.29 -5.97 5.56
CA ARG A 200 -11.48 -4.76 5.56
C ARG A 200 -12.26 -3.58 5.03
N PHE A 201 -12.23 -2.50 5.73
CA PHE A 201 -12.80 -1.22 5.34
C PHE A 201 -11.69 -0.19 5.20
N ASN A 202 -11.77 0.66 4.16
CA ASN A 202 -10.80 1.72 3.94
C ASN A 202 -11.48 2.94 3.31
N ILE A 203 -11.13 4.12 3.83
CA ILE A 203 -11.51 5.43 3.27
C ILE A 203 -10.25 6.21 3.00
N ARG A 204 -10.13 6.71 1.78
CA ARG A 204 -9.09 7.66 1.39
C ARG A 204 -9.72 8.94 0.88
N GLN A 205 -9.25 10.06 1.42
CA GLN A 205 -9.70 11.40 1.05
C GLN A 205 -8.53 12.26 0.60
N ARG A 206 -8.68 12.96 -0.52
CA ARG A 206 -7.82 14.09 -0.92
C ARG A 206 -8.72 15.28 -1.19
N TYR A 207 -8.34 16.43 -0.70
CA TYR A 207 -9.08 17.67 -0.85
C TYR A 207 -8.10 18.81 -1.10
N TYR A 208 -8.42 19.67 -2.06
CA TYR A 208 -7.63 20.86 -2.39
C TYR A 208 -8.55 22.06 -2.56
N GLN A 209 -8.12 23.19 -2.02
CA GLN A 209 -8.84 24.45 -2.13
C GLN A 209 -7.84 25.59 -2.35
N PRO A 210 -7.98 26.38 -3.43
CA PRO A 210 -7.18 27.57 -3.61
C PRO A 210 -7.54 28.62 -2.56
N LEU A 211 -6.54 29.10 -1.82
CA LEU A 211 -6.70 30.20 -0.86
C LEU A 211 -6.39 31.54 -1.51
N SER A 212 -5.46 31.55 -2.45
CA SER A 212 -5.10 32.72 -3.26
C SER A 212 -4.45 32.26 -4.58
N SER A 213 -3.95 33.20 -5.39
CA SER A 213 -3.16 32.88 -6.59
C SER A 213 -1.92 32.04 -6.32
N ASP A 214 -1.35 32.17 -5.13
CA ASP A 214 -0.05 31.61 -4.78
C ASP A 214 -0.11 30.51 -3.73
N PHE A 215 -1.26 30.38 -3.05
CA PHE A 215 -1.43 29.40 -1.97
C PHE A 215 -2.64 28.51 -2.21
N VAL A 216 -2.43 27.19 -2.00
CA VAL A 216 -3.48 26.18 -2.01
C VAL A 216 -3.43 25.40 -0.70
N PHE A 217 -4.58 25.26 -0.05
CA PHE A 217 -4.74 24.32 1.04
C PHE A 217 -4.94 22.92 0.48
N GLY A 218 -4.22 21.93 1.04
CA GLY A 218 -4.37 20.53 0.72
C GLY A 218 -4.61 19.71 1.98
N PHE A 219 -5.49 18.72 1.89
CA PHE A 219 -5.69 17.69 2.89
C PHE A 219 -5.63 16.32 2.22
N GLN A 220 -4.93 15.38 2.84
CA GLN A 220 -4.94 13.96 2.47
C GLN A 220 -5.13 13.16 3.75
N GLY A 221 -5.92 12.10 3.71
CA GLY A 221 -6.12 11.23 4.86
C GLY A 221 -6.57 9.85 4.46
N GLU A 222 -6.27 8.89 5.32
CA GLU A 222 -6.66 7.49 5.21
C GLU A 222 -7.12 6.97 6.57
N ILE A 223 -8.25 6.26 6.56
CA ILE A 223 -8.76 5.50 7.69
C ILE A 223 -8.99 4.09 7.22
N GLY A 224 -8.46 3.11 7.94
CA GLY A 224 -8.59 1.70 7.67
C GLY A 224 -9.02 0.93 8.92
N TYR A 225 -9.81 -0.11 8.72
CA TYR A 225 -10.19 -1.07 9.75
C TYR A 225 -10.23 -2.47 9.16
N LEU A 226 -9.68 -3.43 9.88
CA LEU A 226 -9.60 -4.84 9.54
C LEU A 226 -10.02 -5.65 10.76
N ASP A 227 -10.83 -6.71 10.56
CA ASP A 227 -11.16 -7.63 11.64
C ASP A 227 -11.51 -9.00 11.07
N SER A 228 -11.38 -10.04 11.89
CA SER A 228 -11.78 -11.41 11.58
C SER A 228 -13.25 -11.63 11.93
N TYR A 229 -13.85 -12.70 11.39
CA TYR A 229 -15.20 -13.14 11.74
C TYR A 229 -15.35 -14.65 11.53
N GLY A 230 -16.46 -15.22 12.04
CA GLY A 230 -16.78 -16.63 11.87
C GLY A 230 -15.83 -17.55 12.62
N ASP A 231 -15.22 -18.50 11.90
CA ASP A 231 -14.33 -19.51 12.47
C ASP A 231 -12.87 -19.07 12.56
N THR A 232 -12.50 -17.92 11.99
CA THR A 232 -11.15 -17.36 12.10
C THR A 232 -11.01 -16.59 13.41
N GLU A 233 -10.22 -17.13 14.33
CA GLU A 233 -10.07 -16.57 15.67
C GLU A 233 -9.09 -15.39 15.72
N GLU A 234 -8.06 -15.42 14.84
CA GLU A 234 -6.99 -14.45 14.83
C GLU A 234 -7.05 -13.56 13.58
N ILE A 235 -6.77 -12.26 13.76
CA ILE A 235 -6.67 -11.33 12.63
C ILE A 235 -5.45 -11.71 11.78
N PRO A 236 -5.60 -11.90 10.45
CA PRO A 236 -4.48 -12.23 9.58
C PRO A 236 -3.41 -11.12 9.58
N PHE A 237 -2.30 -11.32 10.29
CA PHE A 237 -1.24 -10.32 10.48
C PHE A 237 -0.66 -9.80 9.15
N PHE A 238 -0.61 -10.62 8.10
CA PHE A 238 -0.16 -10.24 6.76
C PHE A 238 -1.14 -9.34 6.00
N GLN A 239 -2.34 -9.13 6.55
CA GLN A 239 -3.34 -8.15 6.08
C GLN A 239 -3.30 -6.84 6.86
N ASN A 240 -2.50 -6.73 7.91
CA ASN A 240 -2.39 -5.54 8.75
C ASN A 240 -2.03 -4.28 7.96
N PHE A 241 -2.42 -3.14 8.50
CA PHE A 241 -1.99 -1.83 8.01
C PHE A 241 -0.62 -1.48 8.59
N TYR A 242 0.12 -0.68 7.84
CA TYR A 242 1.40 -0.09 8.24
C TYR A 242 1.38 1.41 8.03
N ALA A 243 2.20 2.15 8.78
CA ALA A 243 2.36 3.59 8.68
C ALA A 243 3.82 4.02 8.88
N GLY A 244 4.14 5.24 8.40
CA GLY A 244 5.47 5.81 8.33
C GLY A 244 6.00 5.84 6.91
N GLY A 245 6.97 6.71 6.66
CA GLY A 245 7.63 6.87 5.36
C GLY A 245 7.13 8.04 4.52
N PRO A 246 7.77 8.25 3.34
CA PRO A 246 7.56 9.43 2.50
C PRO A 246 6.13 9.61 1.98
N ARG A 247 5.35 8.52 1.89
CA ARG A 247 3.97 8.54 1.37
C ARG A 247 2.89 8.39 2.44
N SER A 248 3.29 8.24 3.70
CA SER A 248 2.42 8.09 4.87
C SER A 248 2.73 9.23 5.85
N LEU A 249 3.51 8.98 6.86
CA LEU A 249 3.94 9.95 7.85
C LEU A 249 5.41 10.29 7.61
N ARG A 250 5.69 11.44 6.99
CA ARG A 250 7.06 11.89 6.71
C ARG A 250 7.83 12.19 7.99
N GLY A 251 9.14 11.99 7.97
CA GLY A 251 10.00 12.13 9.15
C GLY A 251 10.18 10.83 9.94
N PHE A 252 9.40 9.78 9.61
CA PHE A 252 9.59 8.42 10.11
C PHE A 252 10.03 7.51 8.98
N GLU A 253 10.83 6.48 9.29
CA GLU A 253 11.11 5.43 8.32
C GLU A 253 9.83 4.67 7.96
N SER A 254 9.81 4.10 6.76
CA SER A 254 8.62 3.36 6.28
C SER A 254 8.30 2.17 7.18
N ASN A 255 7.00 2.02 7.45
CA ASN A 255 6.41 0.93 8.24
C ASN A 255 6.92 0.82 9.69
N THR A 256 7.50 1.88 10.24
CA THR A 256 8.08 1.84 11.59
C THR A 256 7.09 2.15 12.71
N LEU A 257 5.86 2.54 12.39
CA LEU A 257 4.86 2.95 13.38
C LEU A 257 3.93 1.79 13.75
N GLY A 258 3.38 1.86 14.98
CA GLY A 258 2.36 0.95 15.47
C GLY A 258 2.85 -0.22 16.32
N PRO A 259 2.01 -1.25 16.47
CA PRO A 259 2.28 -2.41 17.30
C PRO A 259 3.55 -3.15 16.92
N ARG A 260 4.24 -3.67 17.92
CA ARG A 260 5.50 -4.39 17.78
C ARG A 260 5.31 -5.88 18.02
N SER A 261 6.11 -6.66 17.33
CA SER A 261 6.21 -8.10 17.54
C SER A 261 6.96 -8.44 18.82
N THR A 262 6.69 -9.62 19.35
CA THR A 262 7.39 -10.20 20.50
C THR A 262 8.35 -11.27 20.00
N ASP A 263 9.65 -10.99 20.07
CA ASP A 263 10.67 -11.89 19.57
C ASP A 263 10.88 -13.10 20.49
N ALA A 264 11.12 -14.25 19.90
CA ALA A 264 11.56 -15.44 20.65
C ALA A 264 12.93 -15.18 21.31
N PRO A 265 13.06 -15.34 22.65
CA PRO A 265 14.28 -15.00 23.38
C PRO A 265 15.44 -15.96 23.15
N CYS A 266 15.17 -17.17 22.65
CA CYS A 266 16.18 -18.21 22.40
C CYS A 266 15.83 -19.07 21.20
N TYR A 267 16.83 -19.79 20.67
CA TYR A 267 16.59 -20.87 19.72
C TYR A 267 15.82 -22.02 20.41
N GLU A 268 14.99 -22.72 19.65
CA GLU A 268 14.09 -23.75 20.16
C GLU A 268 13.17 -23.31 21.32
N PHE A 269 12.78 -22.01 21.27
CA PHE A 269 11.84 -21.46 22.23
C PHE A 269 10.52 -22.26 22.22
N ASN A 270 10.08 -22.68 23.38
CA ASN A 270 8.80 -23.35 23.55
C ASN A 270 7.71 -22.23 23.63
N TYR A 271 7.00 -22.04 22.54
CA TYR A 271 5.97 -21.01 22.45
C TYR A 271 4.74 -21.31 23.34
N GLU A 272 4.42 -22.60 23.59
CA GLU A 272 3.31 -23.00 24.45
C GLU A 272 3.60 -22.72 25.93
N GLU A 273 4.80 -23.07 26.37
CA GLU A 273 5.21 -22.90 27.77
C GLU A 273 5.83 -21.53 28.04
N GLY A 274 6.22 -20.79 27.02
CA GLY A 274 6.94 -19.52 27.14
C GLY A 274 8.35 -19.67 27.71
N THR A 275 9.00 -20.83 27.51
CA THR A 275 10.27 -21.18 28.12
C THR A 275 11.38 -21.42 27.10
N CYS A 276 12.62 -21.18 27.52
CA CYS A 276 13.82 -21.55 26.77
C CYS A 276 14.40 -22.85 27.34
N PRO A 277 14.61 -23.90 26.53
CA PRO A 277 15.29 -25.09 27.00
C PRO A 277 16.77 -24.80 27.26
N ASN A 278 17.38 -25.56 28.19
CA ASN A 278 18.81 -25.51 28.39
C ASN A 278 19.50 -26.39 27.33
N LEU A 279 20.26 -25.76 26.46
CA LEU A 279 20.85 -26.40 25.28
C LEU A 279 22.37 -26.40 25.26
N ILE A 280 23.02 -25.53 26.06
CA ILE A 280 24.48 -25.38 26.06
C ILE A 280 25.06 -25.52 27.47
N ASP A 281 26.22 -26.13 27.53
CA ASP A 281 27.08 -26.20 28.69
C ASP A 281 27.95 -24.93 28.68
N THR A 282 27.72 -24.00 29.63
CA THR A 282 28.42 -22.73 29.70
C THR A 282 29.66 -22.77 30.57
N ASP A 283 29.80 -23.76 31.47
CA ASP A 283 30.91 -23.90 32.40
C ASP A 283 31.81 -25.08 32.11
N GLY A 284 31.44 -25.97 31.17
CA GLY A 284 32.27 -27.08 30.71
C GLY A 284 32.19 -28.35 31.59
N ASP A 285 31.14 -28.48 32.40
CA ASP A 285 30.92 -29.63 33.25
C ASP A 285 30.26 -30.83 32.54
N GLY A 286 29.79 -30.63 31.31
CA GLY A 286 29.13 -31.61 30.45
C GLY A 286 27.60 -31.64 30.58
N GLU A 287 27.04 -30.79 31.41
CA GLU A 287 25.59 -30.61 31.51
C GLU A 287 25.17 -29.25 30.84
N ALA A 288 24.05 -29.26 30.13
CA ALA A 288 23.51 -28.05 29.50
C ALA A 288 22.78 -27.19 30.57
N ASP A 289 23.32 -26.03 30.91
CA ASP A 289 22.86 -25.17 31.98
C ASP A 289 22.29 -23.84 31.52
N ALA A 290 22.42 -23.48 30.24
CA ALA A 290 21.93 -22.25 29.69
C ALA A 290 21.25 -22.43 28.33
N PRO A 291 20.23 -21.65 28.02
CA PRO A 291 19.60 -21.67 26.71
C PRO A 291 20.53 -21.07 25.65
N TYR A 292 20.46 -21.59 24.41
CA TYR A 292 21.10 -20.97 23.26
C TYR A 292 20.36 -19.73 22.86
N LEU A 293 20.78 -18.58 23.40
CA LEU A 293 20.07 -17.32 23.27
C LEU A 293 19.95 -16.86 21.81
N ASN A 294 18.81 -16.30 21.48
CA ASN A 294 18.62 -15.60 20.22
C ASN A 294 19.53 -14.37 20.20
N PRO A 295 20.56 -14.30 19.32
CA PRO A 295 21.49 -13.18 19.29
C PRO A 295 20.81 -11.88 18.90
N TYR A 296 19.66 -11.94 18.25
CA TYR A 296 18.88 -10.77 17.83
C TYR A 296 18.01 -10.23 18.97
N ALA A 297 17.51 -11.07 19.89
CA ALA A 297 16.68 -10.64 21.01
C ALA A 297 17.49 -9.96 22.13
N ASN A 298 18.76 -10.33 22.32
CA ASN A 298 19.58 -9.90 23.45
C ASN A 298 20.54 -8.75 23.19
N GLN A 299 20.69 -8.30 21.95
CA GLN A 299 21.58 -7.19 21.66
C GLN A 299 20.83 -5.88 21.98
N GLY A 300 21.30 -5.14 23.00
CA GLY A 300 20.84 -3.81 23.35
C GLY A 300 21.06 -2.74 22.28
N GLN A 301 21.47 -3.12 21.10
CA GLN A 301 21.43 -2.33 19.88
C GLN A 301 20.10 -2.56 19.17
N ARG A 302 19.54 -1.50 18.59
CA ARG A 302 18.37 -1.53 17.70
C ARG A 302 18.62 -2.50 16.54
N SER A 303 18.46 -3.80 16.77
CA SER A 303 18.49 -4.78 15.71
C SER A 303 17.28 -4.55 14.81
N ARG A 304 17.46 -4.63 13.51
CA ARG A 304 16.40 -4.53 12.51
C ARG A 304 15.24 -5.51 12.79
N TYR A 305 15.53 -6.57 13.50
CA TYR A 305 14.60 -7.68 13.77
C TYR A 305 14.03 -7.69 15.19
N ARG A 306 14.57 -6.86 16.10
CA ARG A 306 14.07 -6.82 17.47
C ARG A 306 12.90 -5.85 17.58
N ASP A 307 11.81 -6.30 18.22
CA ASP A 307 10.60 -5.50 18.38
C ASP A 307 10.18 -4.88 17.04
N ALA A 308 10.23 -5.67 15.95
CA ALA A 308 9.89 -5.20 14.63
C ALA A 308 8.39 -4.85 14.54
N PRO A 309 7.98 -3.87 13.74
CA PRO A 309 6.56 -3.62 13.52
C PRO A 309 5.85 -4.86 12.99
N ILE A 310 4.69 -5.17 13.54
CA ILE A 310 3.80 -6.21 13.02
C ILE A 310 2.58 -5.62 12.32
N GLY A 311 2.49 -4.28 12.33
CA GLY A 311 1.34 -3.55 11.85
C GLY A 311 0.17 -3.59 12.84
N GLY A 312 -0.97 -3.05 12.41
CA GLY A 312 -2.18 -3.02 13.21
C GLY A 312 -3.41 -3.16 12.34
N ASN A 313 -4.52 -3.49 12.96
CA ASN A 313 -5.81 -3.66 12.27
C ASN A 313 -6.59 -2.34 12.13
N ILE A 314 -6.14 -1.25 12.77
CA ILE A 314 -6.73 0.08 12.67
C ILE A 314 -5.66 1.05 12.14
N LYS A 315 -5.98 1.80 11.09
CA LYS A 315 -5.12 2.85 10.52
C LYS A 315 -5.82 4.19 10.58
N VAL A 316 -5.12 5.20 11.08
CA VAL A 316 -5.54 6.60 11.01
C VAL A 316 -4.34 7.43 10.60
N GLU A 317 -4.40 8.06 9.43
CA GLU A 317 -3.36 9.00 9.01
C GLU A 317 -3.93 10.20 8.26
N GLY A 318 -3.23 11.31 8.33
CA GLY A 318 -3.58 12.54 7.63
C GLY A 318 -2.40 13.47 7.42
N SER A 319 -2.51 14.30 6.39
CA SER A 319 -1.55 15.33 6.02
C SER A 319 -2.28 16.62 5.68
N LEU A 320 -1.97 17.67 6.39
CA LEU A 320 -2.37 19.04 6.09
C LEU A 320 -1.23 19.72 5.34
N GLN A 321 -1.53 20.34 4.22
CA GLN A 321 -0.51 20.93 3.34
C GLN A 321 -0.89 22.39 3.01
N LEU A 322 0.08 23.28 3.13
CA LEU A 322 0.03 24.61 2.54
C LEU A 322 0.97 24.62 1.34
N ILE A 323 0.38 24.48 0.16
CA ILE A 323 1.09 24.45 -1.12
C ILE A 323 1.34 25.89 -1.52
N PHE A 324 2.58 26.21 -1.95
CA PHE A 324 2.97 27.57 -2.34
C PHE A 324 3.85 27.55 -3.58
N ARG A 325 3.91 28.71 -4.25
CA ARG A 325 4.81 28.91 -5.39
C ARG A 325 6.19 29.36 -4.93
N LEU A 326 7.24 28.78 -5.53
CA LEU A 326 8.60 29.21 -5.28
C LEU A 326 8.89 30.51 -6.03
N PRO A 327 9.35 31.59 -5.35
CA PRO A 327 9.45 32.91 -5.95
C PRO A 327 10.51 33.04 -7.05
N PHE A 328 11.41 32.05 -7.16
CA PHE A 328 12.56 32.09 -8.11
C PHE A 328 12.33 31.24 -9.37
N ILE A 329 11.18 30.62 -9.51
CA ILE A 329 10.88 29.70 -10.62
C ILE A 329 9.63 30.19 -11.32
N GLU A 330 9.75 30.64 -12.56
CA GLU A 330 8.63 31.19 -13.36
C GLU A 330 7.66 30.07 -13.80
N ASP A 331 8.19 28.97 -14.34
CA ASP A 331 7.36 27.82 -14.76
C ASP A 331 7.34 26.71 -13.68
N GLN A 332 6.26 26.64 -12.96
CA GLN A 332 6.04 25.67 -11.88
C GLN A 332 5.01 24.59 -12.22
N ARG A 333 4.70 24.37 -13.52
CA ARG A 333 3.73 23.35 -13.93
C ARG A 333 4.19 21.92 -13.58
N SER A 334 5.49 21.72 -13.54
CA SER A 334 6.13 20.45 -13.17
C SER A 334 6.63 20.41 -11.72
N LEU A 335 6.43 21.47 -10.94
CA LEU A 335 6.97 21.58 -9.59
C LEU A 335 5.85 21.87 -8.57
N ARG A 336 5.92 21.20 -7.42
CA ARG A 336 5.02 21.45 -6.28
C ARG A 336 5.83 21.55 -5.01
N SER A 337 5.72 22.66 -4.30
CA SER A 337 6.29 22.87 -2.97
C SER A 337 5.18 23.03 -1.94
N ALA A 338 5.39 22.49 -0.74
CA ALA A 338 4.42 22.58 0.34
C ALA A 338 5.10 22.58 1.71
N PHE A 339 4.58 23.38 2.62
CA PHE A 339 4.69 23.08 4.05
C PHE A 339 3.65 22.03 4.40
N PHE A 340 4.02 21.10 5.28
CA PHE A 340 3.12 20.05 5.70
C PHE A 340 3.13 19.83 7.21
N PHE A 341 2.02 19.31 7.69
CA PHE A 341 1.84 18.73 9.01
C PHE A 341 1.18 17.37 8.84
N ASP A 342 1.92 16.33 9.16
CA ASP A 342 1.48 14.95 9.06
C ASP A 342 1.14 14.42 10.46
N PHE A 343 0.11 13.61 10.55
CA PHE A 343 -0.32 12.96 11.79
C PHE A 343 -0.89 11.58 11.50
N GLY A 344 -0.71 10.66 12.42
CA GLY A 344 -1.29 9.33 12.29
C GLY A 344 -0.54 8.28 13.08
N ASN A 345 -1.07 7.08 13.02
CA ASN A 345 -0.46 5.84 13.49
C ASN A 345 -1.29 4.65 12.98
N VAL A 346 -0.78 3.45 13.22
CA VAL A 346 -1.56 2.22 13.19
C VAL A 346 -1.72 1.69 14.61
N PHE A 347 -2.86 1.07 14.87
CA PHE A 347 -3.26 0.62 16.19
C PHE A 347 -3.77 -0.82 16.12
N SER A 348 -3.85 -1.49 17.27
CA SER A 348 -4.50 -2.77 17.42
C SER A 348 -5.56 -2.70 18.52
N ASP A 349 -6.73 -3.25 18.26
CA ASP A 349 -7.76 -3.50 19.30
C ASP A 349 -7.69 -4.96 19.82
N ASN A 350 -6.72 -5.75 19.31
CA ASN A 350 -6.46 -7.13 19.71
C ASN A 350 -5.03 -7.30 20.25
N CYS A 351 -4.64 -6.48 21.22
CA CYS A 351 -3.35 -6.60 21.91
C CYS A 351 -3.31 -7.86 22.75
N LYS A 352 -2.26 -8.67 22.61
CA LYS A 352 -2.07 -9.87 23.41
C LYS A 352 -1.47 -9.53 24.77
N GLU A 353 -1.80 -10.31 25.82
CA GLU A 353 -1.29 -10.07 27.20
C GLU A 353 0.24 -10.10 27.27
N TYR A 354 0.90 -10.87 26.43
CA TYR A 354 2.36 -10.96 26.38
C TYR A 354 3.02 -9.88 25.53
N GLN A 355 2.24 -9.15 24.71
CA GLN A 355 2.73 -8.11 23.80
C GLN A 355 3.00 -6.81 24.56
N ILE A 356 4.28 -6.51 24.83
CA ILE A 356 4.68 -5.36 25.66
C ILE A 356 4.46 -4.03 24.94
N ASN A 357 4.68 -4.01 23.60
CA ASN A 357 4.68 -2.79 22.78
C ASN A 357 3.52 -2.83 21.78
N CYS A 358 2.29 -2.93 22.29
CA CYS A 358 1.08 -2.80 21.49
C CYS A 358 0.53 -1.37 21.61
N SER A 359 0.20 -0.76 20.46
CA SER A 359 -0.43 0.57 20.40
C SER A 359 -1.93 0.39 20.29
N GLU A 360 -2.67 0.69 21.36
CA GLU A 360 -4.13 0.75 21.33
C GLU A 360 -4.60 2.09 20.76
N LEU A 361 -5.85 2.14 20.26
CA LEU A 361 -6.40 3.37 19.69
C LEU A 361 -6.53 4.47 20.75
N SER A 362 -5.60 5.40 20.73
CA SER A 362 -5.53 6.55 21.63
C SER A 362 -4.97 7.77 20.92
N VAL A 363 -5.42 8.95 21.31
CA VAL A 363 -4.89 10.23 20.82
C VAL A 363 -3.43 10.43 21.25
N ASP A 364 -3.04 9.90 22.42
CA ASP A 364 -1.68 10.00 22.94
C ASP A 364 -0.68 9.16 22.15
N GLU A 365 -1.16 8.13 21.45
CA GLU A 365 -0.38 7.27 20.56
C GLU A 365 -0.28 7.80 19.12
N LEU A 366 -0.96 8.90 18.79
CA LEU A 366 -0.78 9.56 17.50
C LEU A 366 0.62 10.15 17.40
N ARG A 367 1.25 9.95 16.25
CA ARG A 367 2.55 10.54 15.90
C ARG A 367 2.35 11.73 14.99
N TYR A 368 3.23 12.70 15.14
CA TYR A 368 3.16 13.96 14.42
C TYR A 368 4.51 14.32 13.81
N SER A 369 4.48 14.90 12.64
CA SER A 369 5.65 15.54 12.04
C SER A 369 5.24 16.80 11.28
N TYR A 370 6.19 17.71 11.10
CA TYR A 370 6.02 18.88 10.25
C TYR A 370 7.28 19.12 9.42
N GLY A 371 7.13 19.76 8.29
CA GLY A 371 8.26 19.98 7.42
C GLY A 371 7.93 20.72 6.14
N VAL A 372 8.87 20.65 5.22
CA VAL A 372 8.76 21.18 3.88
C VAL A 372 9.10 20.09 2.86
N GLY A 373 8.31 20.01 1.80
CA GLY A 373 8.52 19.06 0.70
C GLY A 373 8.48 19.75 -0.66
N VAL A 374 9.23 19.20 -1.59
CA VAL A 374 9.21 19.60 -2.99
C VAL A 374 9.10 18.36 -3.85
N THR A 375 8.13 18.36 -4.76
CA THR A 375 7.99 17.32 -5.79
C THR A 375 8.17 17.94 -7.17
N TRP A 376 9.03 17.36 -7.96
CA TRP A 376 9.35 17.79 -9.32
C TRP A 376 9.10 16.65 -10.30
N ILE A 377 8.29 16.87 -11.34
CA ILE A 377 8.09 15.93 -12.44
C ILE A 377 9.24 16.07 -13.42
N THR A 378 10.05 15.05 -13.49
CA THR A 378 11.21 14.95 -14.40
C THR A 378 10.92 14.01 -15.56
N GLY A 379 11.83 13.94 -16.53
CA GLY A 379 11.76 12.96 -17.62
C GLY A 379 11.86 11.48 -17.15
N PHE A 380 12.35 11.25 -15.92
CA PHE A 380 12.44 9.92 -15.28
C PHE A 380 11.26 9.63 -14.35
N GLY A 381 10.29 10.54 -14.25
CA GLY A 381 9.17 10.46 -13.33
C GLY A 381 9.24 11.51 -12.21
N PRO A 382 8.32 11.44 -11.23
CA PRO A 382 8.31 12.35 -10.10
C PRO A 382 9.52 12.11 -9.20
N MET A 383 10.16 13.21 -8.80
CA MET A 383 11.19 13.24 -7.76
C MET A 383 10.64 14.01 -6.57
N SER A 384 10.69 13.44 -5.38
CA SER A 384 10.24 14.10 -4.17
C SER A 384 11.36 14.19 -3.15
N LEU A 385 11.47 15.36 -2.54
CA LEU A 385 12.37 15.66 -1.43
C LEU A 385 11.52 16.17 -0.28
N ALA A 386 11.76 15.68 0.92
CA ALA A 386 11.13 16.20 2.12
C ALA A 386 12.16 16.34 3.25
N ILE A 387 12.07 17.44 3.99
CA ILE A 387 12.74 17.62 5.27
C ILE A 387 11.61 17.69 6.30
N ALA A 388 11.59 16.73 7.21
CA ALA A 388 10.54 16.57 8.20
C ALA A 388 11.13 16.45 9.60
N LYS A 389 10.43 17.00 10.57
CA LYS A 389 10.79 16.87 11.98
C LYS A 389 9.68 16.13 12.73
N PRO A 390 9.91 14.87 13.15
CA PRO A 390 9.02 14.18 14.05
C PRO A 390 9.06 14.83 15.44
N THR A 391 7.93 14.91 16.13
CA THR A 391 7.82 15.64 17.40
C THR A 391 7.69 14.74 18.63
N ASN A 392 7.14 13.55 18.49
CA ASN A 392 6.81 12.64 19.58
C ASN A 392 7.08 11.18 19.23
N ALA A 393 8.20 10.91 18.54
CA ALA A 393 8.61 9.55 18.25
C ALA A 393 8.80 8.72 19.52
N GLY A 394 8.26 7.52 19.52
CA GLY A 394 8.49 6.54 20.59
C GLY A 394 9.91 5.95 20.55
N PRO A 395 10.34 5.26 21.62
CA PRO A 395 11.72 4.78 21.74
C PRO A 395 12.10 3.70 20.71
N LEU A 396 11.14 2.98 20.16
CA LEU A 396 11.32 1.93 19.16
C LEU A 396 11.08 2.41 17.72
N GLU A 397 10.55 3.62 17.57
CA GLU A 397 10.23 4.18 16.26
C GLU A 397 11.49 4.78 15.63
N ARG A 398 11.70 4.46 14.35
CA ARG A 398 12.84 4.99 13.61
C ARG A 398 12.45 6.24 12.87
N THR A 399 13.28 7.27 13.00
CA THR A 399 13.06 8.58 12.38
C THR A 399 14.01 8.81 11.23
N GLU A 400 13.52 9.41 10.14
CA GLU A 400 14.26 9.78 8.96
C GLU A 400 13.87 11.20 8.56
N GLU A 401 14.64 12.20 9.05
CA GLU A 401 14.32 13.62 8.84
C GLU A 401 14.45 14.06 7.38
N PHE A 402 15.32 13.42 6.59
CA PHE A 402 15.50 13.70 5.17
C PHE A 402 15.03 12.51 4.34
N GLN A 403 14.04 12.74 3.50
CA GLN A 403 13.46 11.69 2.66
C GLN A 403 13.53 12.07 1.18
N PHE A 404 13.95 11.12 0.37
CA PHE A 404 14.12 11.27 -1.06
C PHE A 404 13.50 10.09 -1.82
N THR A 405 12.68 10.40 -2.83
CA THR A 405 12.11 9.37 -3.71
C THR A 405 12.21 9.79 -5.16
N VAL A 406 12.43 8.84 -6.07
CA VAL A 406 12.50 9.04 -7.53
C VAL A 406 11.65 8.01 -8.23
N GLY A 407 10.94 8.44 -9.26
CA GLY A 407 10.10 7.58 -10.10
C GLY A 407 8.77 7.24 -9.46
N ASN A 408 8.01 6.39 -10.13
CA ASN A 408 6.78 5.86 -9.59
C ASN A 408 7.15 4.76 -8.59
N VAL A 409 7.00 5.06 -7.32
CA VAL A 409 7.11 4.09 -6.23
C VAL A 409 5.77 3.37 -6.16
N PHE A 410 5.74 2.07 -6.40
CA PHE A 410 4.53 1.24 -6.44
C PHE A 410 4.06 0.85 -5.05
#